data_e5462f108aa2a56616c2c19fd25d4718
#
_entry.id   e5462f108aa2a56616c2c19fd25d4718
#
_cell.length_a   1.000
_cell.length_b   1.000
_cell.length_c   1.000
_cell.angle_alpha   90.00
_cell.angle_beta   90.00
_cell.angle_gamma   90.00
#
_symmetry.space_group_name_H-M   'P 1'
#
loop_
_entity.id
_entity.type
_entity.pdbx_description
1 polymer ?
#
loop_
_entity_poly.entity_id
_entity_poly.type
_entity_poly.pdbx_seq_one_letter_code
_entity_poly.pdbx_strand_id
1 'polypeptide(L)'
;SGTGFSGNAEISQISATENPTDKQRTGTATIIQNESGKTATISLSQAASVITYENTITANKTTLTFAATAGDQVVTITSTRQKKLNGKNSGSPTTVNTTGKVTGTGFSLKTQSGANYTVSATENTNETTGRTGTLVVTQEGSGAKSITINLSQPKATVAYTYNLTSNPSRVEFVATGETKTLSISSTKQKTVNGKNSGSPVAVNYTTTVSGTGFSKGTTEYSVVAAVNTGTAREGSAVVKQSEGTKQITIMLSQAAGTSA
;
A
#
# COMPACT_ATOMS: atom_id res chain seq x y z
N SER A 1 9.47 -15.05 -64.89
CA SER A 1 8.90 -15.93 -63.89
C SER A 1 9.65 -15.79 -62.56
N GLY A 2 9.03 -16.20 -61.47
CA GLY A 2 9.59 -16.15 -60.10
C GLY A 2 8.69 -15.37 -59.16
N THR A 3 8.48 -15.88 -57.91
CA THR A 3 7.59 -15.25 -56.93
C THR A 3 8.06 -13.84 -56.61
N GLY A 4 7.14 -12.85 -56.74
CA GLY A 4 7.37 -11.45 -56.44
C GLY A 4 8.15 -10.66 -57.47
N PHE A 5 8.42 -11.22 -58.62
CA PHE A 5 8.93 -10.49 -59.78
C PHE A 5 7.82 -10.34 -60.84
N SER A 6 7.74 -9.18 -61.43
CA SER A 6 6.82 -8.86 -62.53
C SER A 6 7.56 -8.05 -63.62
N GLY A 7 7.10 -8.14 -64.87
CA GLY A 7 7.65 -7.37 -65.96
C GLY A 7 6.56 -6.61 -66.70
N ASN A 8 6.90 -5.44 -67.22
CA ASN A 8 6.11 -4.70 -68.18
C ASN A 8 6.93 -4.59 -69.49
N ALA A 9 6.47 -5.28 -70.53
CA ALA A 9 7.17 -5.37 -71.84
C ALA A 9 7.12 -4.02 -72.61
N GLU A 10 6.07 -3.21 -72.43
CA GLU A 10 5.91 -1.95 -73.14
C GLU A 10 6.94 -0.89 -72.74
N ILE A 11 7.40 -0.94 -71.47
CA ILE A 11 8.41 0.00 -70.95
C ILE A 11 9.73 -0.67 -70.60
N SER A 12 9.92 -1.96 -71.02
CA SER A 12 11.12 -2.75 -70.72
C SER A 12 11.55 -2.75 -69.27
N GLN A 13 10.57 -2.82 -68.33
CA GLN A 13 10.78 -2.72 -66.88
C GLN A 13 10.57 -4.06 -66.20
N ILE A 14 11.44 -4.37 -65.22
CA ILE A 14 11.29 -5.50 -64.30
C ILE A 14 11.13 -4.91 -62.89
N SER A 15 10.08 -5.30 -62.19
CA SER A 15 9.78 -4.89 -60.82
C SER A 15 9.85 -6.07 -59.86
N ALA A 16 10.20 -5.79 -58.62
CA ALA A 16 10.12 -6.75 -57.55
C ALA A 16 9.31 -6.18 -56.38
N THR A 17 8.36 -6.94 -55.83
CA THR A 17 7.69 -6.61 -54.60
C THR A 17 8.62 -6.87 -53.41
N GLU A 18 8.34 -6.32 -52.21
CA GLU A 18 9.13 -6.62 -51.02
C GLU A 18 9.18 -8.12 -50.76
N ASN A 19 10.38 -8.63 -50.41
CA ASN A 19 10.54 -10.03 -50.03
C ASN A 19 10.11 -10.20 -48.54
N PRO A 20 9.02 -10.90 -48.23
CA PRO A 20 8.54 -11.05 -46.85
C PRO A 20 9.23 -12.17 -46.08
N THR A 21 10.26 -12.80 -46.65
CA THR A 21 10.93 -13.99 -46.08
C THR A 21 12.38 -13.71 -45.68
N ASP A 22 12.92 -14.54 -44.81
CA ASP A 22 14.32 -14.56 -44.40
C ASP A 22 15.24 -15.29 -45.40
N LYS A 23 14.73 -15.58 -46.61
CA LYS A 23 15.48 -16.27 -47.69
C LYS A 23 15.54 -15.39 -48.91
N GLN A 24 16.69 -15.43 -49.59
CA GLN A 24 16.83 -14.86 -50.92
C GLN A 24 15.84 -15.55 -51.88
N ARG A 25 15.23 -14.77 -52.74
CA ARG A 25 14.41 -15.31 -53.80
C ARG A 25 15.03 -15.00 -55.17
N THR A 26 14.82 -15.90 -56.11
CA THR A 26 15.35 -15.83 -57.46
C THR A 26 14.22 -15.98 -58.49
N GLY A 27 14.48 -15.55 -59.68
CA GLY A 27 13.58 -15.69 -60.82
C GLY A 27 14.33 -15.49 -62.12
N THR A 28 13.60 -15.53 -63.23
CA THR A 28 14.13 -15.28 -64.54
C THR A 28 13.20 -14.38 -65.36
N ALA A 29 13.76 -13.49 -66.14
CA ALA A 29 13.05 -12.80 -67.23
C ALA A 29 13.56 -13.29 -68.56
N THR A 30 12.62 -13.72 -69.41
CA THR A 30 12.94 -14.12 -70.78
C THR A 30 12.45 -13.05 -71.75
N ILE A 31 13.34 -12.52 -72.53
CA ILE A 31 13.06 -11.54 -73.60
C ILE A 31 13.04 -12.29 -74.91
N ILE A 32 11.98 -12.10 -75.69
CA ILE A 32 11.81 -12.76 -77.03
C ILE A 32 11.78 -11.66 -78.06
N GLN A 33 12.59 -11.79 -79.08
CA GLN A 33 12.61 -10.93 -80.26
C GLN A 33 11.47 -11.33 -81.22
N ASN A 34 10.53 -10.41 -81.48
CA ASN A 34 9.28 -10.70 -82.16
C ASN A 34 9.48 -11.24 -83.57
N GLU A 35 10.46 -10.73 -84.33
CA GLU A 35 10.66 -11.12 -85.74
C GLU A 35 11.45 -12.42 -85.94
N SER A 36 12.40 -12.68 -85.04
CA SER A 36 13.30 -13.83 -85.20
C SER A 36 13.06 -14.99 -84.25
N GLY A 37 12.22 -14.77 -83.21
CA GLY A 37 11.97 -15.72 -82.14
C GLY A 37 13.18 -16.00 -81.20
N LYS A 38 14.28 -15.25 -81.37
CA LYS A 38 15.48 -15.43 -80.56
C LYS A 38 15.17 -14.97 -79.14
N THR A 39 15.70 -15.71 -78.17
CA THR A 39 15.47 -15.46 -76.72
C THR A 39 16.75 -15.07 -75.99
N ALA A 40 16.62 -14.15 -75.00
CA ALA A 40 17.64 -13.83 -73.99
C ALA A 40 17.04 -14.01 -72.60
N THR A 41 17.79 -14.65 -71.68
CA THR A 41 17.34 -14.86 -70.29
C THR A 41 18.18 -14.01 -69.36
N ILE A 42 17.50 -13.30 -68.49
CA ILE A 42 18.06 -12.47 -67.36
C ILE A 42 17.77 -13.19 -66.05
N SER A 43 18.80 -13.52 -65.30
CA SER A 43 18.62 -14.01 -63.91
C SER A 43 18.29 -12.87 -62.97
N LEU A 44 17.26 -13.07 -62.16
CA LEU A 44 16.80 -12.11 -61.18
C LEU A 44 17.10 -12.65 -59.77
N SER A 45 17.52 -11.78 -58.86
CA SER A 45 17.70 -12.14 -57.47
C SER A 45 17.26 -10.96 -56.57
N GLN A 46 16.68 -11.28 -55.44
CA GLN A 46 16.34 -10.32 -54.42
C GLN A 46 16.76 -10.86 -53.03
N ALA A 47 17.46 -10.03 -52.29
CA ALA A 47 17.96 -10.40 -50.96
C ALA A 47 16.82 -10.80 -50.00
N ALA A 48 17.17 -11.59 -49.00
CA ALA A 48 16.32 -11.88 -47.88
C ALA A 48 15.96 -10.59 -47.12
N SER A 49 14.78 -10.56 -46.51
CA SER A 49 14.44 -9.49 -45.56
C SER A 49 15.27 -9.57 -44.28
N VAL A 50 15.65 -8.42 -43.77
CA VAL A 50 16.19 -8.33 -42.42
C VAL A 50 15.02 -8.39 -41.44
N ILE A 51 14.95 -9.48 -40.64
CA ILE A 51 13.95 -9.69 -39.61
C ILE A 51 14.54 -9.26 -38.28
N THR A 52 13.88 -8.34 -37.60
CA THR A 52 14.21 -7.90 -36.25
C THR A 52 12.98 -7.94 -35.36
N TYR A 53 13.20 -7.90 -34.04
CA TYR A 53 12.13 -7.87 -33.06
C TYR A 53 12.35 -6.72 -32.10
N GLU A 54 11.26 -6.00 -31.77
CA GLU A 54 11.23 -4.95 -30.78
C GLU A 54 10.36 -5.37 -29.61
N ASN A 55 10.97 -5.48 -28.43
CA ASN A 55 10.28 -5.81 -27.18
C ASN A 55 9.81 -4.55 -26.49
N THR A 56 8.58 -4.59 -25.94
CA THR A 56 8.00 -3.51 -25.12
C THR A 56 7.42 -4.10 -23.85
N ILE A 57 7.69 -3.45 -22.71
CA ILE A 57 7.10 -3.79 -21.41
C ILE A 57 6.64 -2.52 -20.71
N THR A 58 5.41 -2.51 -20.22
CA THR A 58 4.80 -1.38 -19.49
C THR A 58 3.97 -1.91 -18.32
N ALA A 59 3.71 -1.05 -17.34
CA ALA A 59 2.86 -1.34 -16.20
C ALA A 59 1.77 -0.25 -16.07
N ASN A 60 0.60 -0.63 -15.59
CA ASN A 60 -0.48 0.33 -15.28
C ASN A 60 -0.20 1.18 -14.03
N LYS A 61 0.77 0.79 -13.21
CA LYS A 61 1.26 1.52 -12.03
C LYS A 61 2.78 1.39 -11.92
N THR A 62 3.45 2.45 -11.55
CA THR A 62 4.91 2.46 -11.28
C THR A 62 5.23 2.37 -9.78
N THR A 63 4.21 2.50 -8.93
CA THR A 63 4.31 2.42 -7.47
C THR A 63 3.10 1.69 -6.90
N LEU A 64 3.31 0.82 -5.91
CA LEU A 64 2.28 0.22 -5.07
C LEU A 64 2.48 0.72 -3.64
N THR A 65 1.46 1.39 -3.10
CA THR A 65 1.44 1.89 -1.73
C THR A 65 0.53 1.02 -0.88
N PHE A 66 1.05 0.50 0.23
CA PHE A 66 0.34 -0.33 1.17
C PHE A 66 -0.04 0.46 2.42
N ALA A 67 -1.08 0.05 3.14
CA ALA A 67 -1.34 0.51 4.50
C ALA A 67 -0.29 -0.05 5.46
N ALA A 68 -0.14 0.54 6.66
CA ALA A 68 0.73 -0.02 7.71
C ALA A 68 0.27 -1.43 8.14
N THR A 69 -1.03 -1.72 8.06
CA THR A 69 -1.60 -3.06 8.22
C THR A 69 -1.23 -3.95 7.04
N ALA A 70 -1.31 -5.29 7.22
CA ALA A 70 -1.13 -6.23 6.12
C ALA A 70 -2.15 -6.01 4.99
N GLY A 71 -1.76 -6.31 3.75
CA GLY A 71 -2.65 -6.17 2.60
C GLY A 71 -2.00 -6.53 1.28
N ASP A 72 -2.82 -6.59 0.24
CA ASP A 72 -2.44 -6.97 -1.11
C ASP A 72 -2.65 -5.80 -2.09
N GLN A 73 -1.79 -5.70 -3.09
CA GLN A 73 -1.92 -4.77 -4.22
C GLN A 73 -1.66 -5.50 -5.54
N VAL A 74 -2.37 -5.09 -6.58
CA VAL A 74 -2.24 -5.67 -7.92
C VAL A 74 -1.68 -4.63 -8.88
N VAL A 75 -0.75 -5.08 -9.74
CA VAL A 75 -0.26 -4.36 -10.90
C VAL A 75 -0.44 -5.21 -12.14
N THR A 76 -0.87 -4.59 -13.23
CA THR A 76 -1.03 -5.26 -14.54
C THR A 76 0.11 -4.84 -15.46
N ILE A 77 0.76 -5.83 -16.08
CA ILE A 77 1.90 -5.67 -16.99
C ILE A 77 1.43 -5.91 -18.42
N THR A 78 1.79 -5.04 -19.33
CA THR A 78 1.67 -5.27 -20.77
C THR A 78 3.05 -5.58 -21.32
N SER A 79 3.22 -6.76 -21.91
CA SER A 79 4.50 -7.27 -22.41
C SER A 79 4.31 -7.81 -23.82
N THR A 80 4.95 -7.18 -24.79
CA THR A 80 4.78 -7.52 -26.21
C THR A 80 6.10 -7.52 -26.98
N ARG A 81 6.08 -8.23 -28.12
CA ARG A 81 7.15 -8.27 -29.11
C ARG A 81 6.59 -7.97 -30.49
N GLN A 82 7.09 -6.93 -31.14
CA GLN A 82 6.76 -6.55 -32.51
C GLN A 82 7.80 -7.10 -33.47
N LYS A 83 7.36 -7.92 -34.45
CA LYS A 83 8.19 -8.31 -35.59
C LYS A 83 8.36 -7.13 -36.55
N LYS A 84 9.57 -6.91 -37.04
CA LYS A 84 9.89 -5.95 -38.08
C LYS A 84 10.54 -6.62 -39.28
N LEU A 85 10.11 -6.24 -40.48
CA LEU A 85 10.74 -6.57 -41.74
C LEU A 85 11.39 -5.31 -42.33
N ASN A 86 12.67 -5.35 -42.57
CA ASN A 86 13.42 -4.20 -43.11
C ASN A 86 13.14 -2.91 -42.32
N GLY A 87 13.00 -3.03 -40.98
CA GLY A 87 12.72 -1.91 -40.07
C GLY A 87 11.25 -1.49 -39.93
N LYS A 88 10.33 -2.03 -40.74
CA LYS A 88 8.88 -1.75 -40.70
C LYS A 88 8.15 -2.82 -39.90
N ASN A 89 7.10 -2.42 -39.17
CA ASN A 89 6.25 -3.35 -38.40
C ASN A 89 5.57 -4.35 -39.35
N SER A 90 5.60 -5.63 -39.00
CA SER A 90 5.01 -6.72 -39.73
C SER A 90 4.10 -7.56 -38.84
N GLY A 91 2.79 -7.51 -39.12
CA GLY A 91 1.75 -8.13 -38.27
C GLY A 91 1.51 -7.39 -36.96
N SER A 92 0.63 -7.95 -36.16
CA SER A 92 0.33 -7.44 -34.80
C SER A 92 1.40 -7.86 -33.78
N PRO A 93 1.65 -7.07 -32.73
CA PRO A 93 2.53 -7.49 -31.66
C PRO A 93 2.04 -8.78 -31.00
N THR A 94 2.96 -9.66 -30.62
CA THR A 94 2.67 -10.88 -29.87
C THR A 94 2.97 -10.70 -28.40
N THR A 95 2.18 -11.32 -27.51
CA THR A 95 2.44 -11.33 -26.08
C THR A 95 3.72 -12.09 -25.75
N VAL A 96 4.51 -11.56 -24.81
CA VAL A 96 5.72 -12.20 -24.28
C VAL A 96 5.51 -12.50 -22.81
N ASN A 97 5.81 -13.72 -22.38
CA ASN A 97 5.76 -14.11 -20.98
C ASN A 97 6.72 -13.29 -20.15
N THR A 98 6.37 -13.15 -18.88
CA THR A 98 7.15 -12.36 -17.92
C THR A 98 7.29 -13.11 -16.59
N THR A 99 8.37 -12.83 -15.87
CA THR A 99 8.60 -13.31 -14.50
C THR A 99 8.79 -12.12 -13.57
N GLY A 100 8.27 -12.22 -12.33
CA GLY A 100 8.35 -11.17 -11.33
C GLY A 100 9.21 -11.57 -10.13
N LYS A 101 10.04 -10.63 -9.66
CA LYS A 101 10.83 -10.78 -8.43
C LYS A 101 10.55 -9.61 -7.50
N VAL A 102 10.08 -9.91 -6.27
CA VAL A 102 9.88 -8.92 -5.22
C VAL A 102 11.09 -8.89 -4.30
N THR A 103 11.49 -7.69 -3.88
CA THR A 103 12.53 -7.44 -2.87
C THR A 103 12.00 -6.44 -1.84
N GLY A 104 12.65 -6.39 -0.67
CA GLY A 104 12.27 -5.53 0.45
C GLY A 104 11.61 -6.30 1.58
N THR A 105 11.99 -5.95 2.81
CA THR A 105 11.46 -6.62 4.02
C THR A 105 9.96 -6.41 4.15
N GLY A 106 9.23 -7.51 4.37
CA GLY A 106 7.78 -7.49 4.55
C GLY A 106 6.97 -7.50 3.26
N PHE A 107 7.60 -7.53 2.08
CA PHE A 107 6.94 -7.68 0.79
C PHE A 107 7.21 -9.05 0.18
N SER A 108 6.22 -9.61 -0.51
CA SER A 108 6.35 -10.88 -1.23
C SER A 108 5.46 -10.90 -2.47
N LEU A 109 5.85 -11.66 -3.49
CA LEU A 109 4.98 -11.97 -4.61
C LEU A 109 4.00 -13.06 -4.17
N LYS A 110 2.72 -12.71 -4.08
CA LYS A 110 1.66 -13.64 -3.66
C LYS A 110 1.21 -14.52 -4.82
N THR A 111 0.90 -13.92 -5.97
CA THR A 111 0.49 -14.64 -7.18
C THR A 111 0.92 -13.89 -8.43
N GLN A 112 1.12 -14.67 -9.50
CA GLN A 112 1.22 -14.19 -10.86
C GLN A 112 0.17 -14.95 -11.69
N SER A 113 -0.75 -14.23 -12.32
CA SER A 113 -1.79 -14.81 -13.18
C SER A 113 -1.86 -14.01 -14.48
N GLY A 114 -1.30 -14.58 -15.55
CA GLY A 114 -1.15 -13.88 -16.81
C GLY A 114 -0.38 -12.57 -16.66
N ALA A 115 -1.03 -11.47 -17.02
CA ALA A 115 -0.46 -10.11 -16.91
C ALA A 115 -0.50 -9.53 -15.49
N ASN A 116 -1.21 -10.14 -14.54
CA ASN A 116 -1.44 -9.58 -13.21
C ASN A 116 -0.45 -10.14 -12.19
N TYR A 117 0.16 -9.23 -11.44
CA TYR A 117 1.07 -9.51 -10.33
C TYR A 117 0.44 -9.01 -9.04
N THR A 118 0.16 -9.90 -8.10
CA THR A 118 -0.32 -9.56 -6.76
C THR A 118 0.86 -9.57 -5.80
N VAL A 119 1.14 -8.42 -5.22
CA VAL A 119 2.16 -8.26 -4.17
C VAL A 119 1.46 -8.15 -2.83
N SER A 120 1.91 -8.92 -1.84
CA SER A 120 1.48 -8.84 -0.44
C SER A 120 2.48 -8.06 0.39
N ALA A 121 1.96 -7.28 1.34
CA ALA A 121 2.73 -6.72 2.44
C ALA A 121 2.25 -7.28 3.77
N THR A 122 3.18 -7.68 4.64
CA THR A 122 2.88 -8.00 6.05
C THR A 122 2.66 -6.72 6.84
N GLU A 123 2.02 -6.80 8.01
CA GLU A 123 1.86 -5.66 8.90
C GLU A 123 3.22 -5.04 9.26
N ASN A 124 3.34 -3.71 9.12
CA ASN A 124 4.50 -2.97 9.62
C ASN A 124 4.21 -2.51 11.06
N THR A 125 4.84 -3.13 12.02
CA THR A 125 4.74 -2.78 13.45
C THR A 125 5.83 -1.80 13.89
N ASN A 126 6.73 -1.38 13.01
CA ASN A 126 7.75 -0.39 13.31
C ASN A 126 7.12 1.00 13.46
N GLU A 127 7.28 1.60 14.64
CA GLU A 127 6.66 2.88 15.00
C GLU A 127 7.44 4.11 14.48
N THR A 128 8.65 3.92 13.98
CA THR A 128 9.54 5.01 13.56
C THR A 128 9.77 5.05 12.06
N THR A 129 9.84 3.89 11.40
CA THR A 129 10.24 3.80 9.99
C THR A 129 9.22 3.05 9.12
N GLY A 130 8.97 3.58 7.93
CA GLY A 130 8.28 2.88 6.87
C GLY A 130 9.18 1.83 6.20
N ARG A 131 8.61 1.07 5.27
CA ARG A 131 9.32 0.06 4.47
C ARG A 131 9.26 0.42 3.00
N THR A 132 10.30 0.05 2.27
CA THR A 132 10.36 0.16 0.81
C THR A 132 10.84 -1.16 0.21
N GLY A 133 10.50 -1.36 -1.05
CA GLY A 133 10.92 -2.52 -1.83
C GLY A 133 10.70 -2.29 -3.30
N THR A 134 10.89 -3.33 -4.11
CA THR A 134 10.62 -3.29 -5.53
C THR A 134 10.03 -4.61 -6.01
N LEU A 135 9.15 -4.52 -7.01
CA LEU A 135 8.81 -5.64 -7.90
C LEU A 135 9.49 -5.37 -9.24
N VAL A 136 10.42 -6.22 -9.63
CA VAL A 136 11.04 -6.20 -10.97
C VAL A 136 10.36 -7.27 -11.81
N VAL A 137 9.78 -6.87 -12.94
CA VAL A 137 9.17 -7.78 -13.90
C VAL A 137 10.01 -7.79 -15.16
N THR A 138 10.43 -8.99 -15.59
CA THR A 138 11.34 -9.21 -16.73
C THR A 138 10.66 -10.07 -17.78
N GLN A 139 10.78 -9.69 -19.04
CA GLN A 139 10.35 -10.50 -20.19
C GLN A 139 11.21 -11.74 -20.33
N GLU A 140 10.62 -12.82 -20.85
CA GLU A 140 11.36 -14.02 -21.22
C GLU A 140 11.92 -13.92 -22.65
N GLY A 141 13.04 -14.63 -22.90
CA GLY A 141 13.62 -14.79 -24.23
C GLY A 141 14.58 -13.68 -24.65
N SER A 142 14.94 -13.71 -25.95
CA SER A 142 15.94 -12.80 -26.52
C SER A 142 15.47 -11.34 -26.56
N GLY A 143 16.35 -10.41 -26.21
CA GLY A 143 16.06 -8.98 -26.16
C GLY A 143 15.13 -8.60 -25.03
N ALA A 144 15.05 -9.43 -23.97
CA ALA A 144 14.20 -9.21 -22.80
C ALA A 144 14.39 -7.82 -22.19
N LYS A 145 13.27 -7.15 -21.87
CA LYS A 145 13.24 -5.88 -21.13
C LYS A 145 12.67 -6.11 -19.74
N SER A 146 13.00 -5.24 -18.82
CA SER A 146 12.47 -5.25 -17.44
C SER A 146 11.81 -3.93 -17.12
N ILE A 147 10.85 -3.98 -16.19
CA ILE A 147 10.24 -2.81 -15.57
C ILE A 147 10.28 -2.97 -14.06
N THR A 148 10.53 -1.87 -13.36
CA THR A 148 10.56 -1.81 -11.89
C THR A 148 9.35 -1.06 -11.38
N ILE A 149 8.63 -1.67 -10.43
CA ILE A 149 7.53 -1.07 -9.68
C ILE A 149 8.01 -0.88 -8.24
N ASN A 150 7.95 0.36 -7.74
CA ASN A 150 8.34 0.69 -6.39
C ASN A 150 7.26 0.27 -5.39
N LEU A 151 7.67 -0.27 -4.25
CA LEU A 151 6.79 -0.67 -3.16
C LEU A 151 7.05 0.23 -1.96
N SER A 152 5.99 0.70 -1.31
CA SER A 152 6.08 1.52 -0.10
C SER A 152 5.00 1.15 0.90
N GLN A 153 5.38 1.14 2.18
CA GLN A 153 4.48 0.93 3.31
C GLN A 153 4.88 1.90 4.43
N PRO A 154 3.95 2.72 4.98
CA PRO A 154 4.25 3.64 6.06
C PRO A 154 4.63 2.90 7.35
N LYS A 155 5.18 3.64 8.30
CA LYS A 155 5.36 3.19 9.67
C LYS A 155 4.02 2.90 10.35
N ALA A 156 4.05 2.14 11.45
CA ALA A 156 2.87 1.86 12.25
C ALA A 156 2.20 3.14 12.76
N THR A 157 0.88 3.13 12.83
CA THR A 157 0.10 4.17 13.49
C THR A 157 0.00 3.85 14.97
N VAL A 158 0.46 4.76 15.82
CA VAL A 158 0.36 4.65 17.30
C VAL A 158 -0.74 5.57 17.80
N ALA A 159 -1.60 5.04 18.67
CA ALA A 159 -2.62 5.82 19.38
C ALA A 159 -2.73 5.35 20.84
N TYR A 160 -3.39 6.17 21.67
CA TYR A 160 -3.64 5.85 23.08
C TYR A 160 -5.13 6.02 23.39
N THR A 161 -5.69 5.03 24.09
CA THR A 161 -7.04 5.11 24.66
C THR A 161 -6.89 5.31 26.17
N TYR A 162 -7.51 6.37 26.68
CA TYR A 162 -7.47 6.72 28.11
C TYR A 162 -8.71 6.21 28.82
N ASN A 163 -8.52 5.64 30.02
CA ASN A 163 -9.59 5.20 30.90
C ASN A 163 -9.43 5.88 32.27
N LEU A 164 -10.55 6.42 32.82
CA LEU A 164 -10.63 7.00 34.15
C LEU A 164 -11.95 6.61 34.75
N THR A 165 -11.91 5.90 35.86
CA THR A 165 -13.09 5.43 36.58
C THR A 165 -12.91 5.58 38.10
N SER A 166 -13.99 5.68 38.82
CA SER A 166 -14.04 5.57 40.30
C SER A 166 -15.10 4.57 40.70
N ASN A 167 -14.87 3.89 41.82
CA ASN A 167 -15.85 3.02 42.44
C ASN A 167 -15.72 3.16 43.98
N PRO A 168 -16.76 3.65 44.68
CA PRO A 168 -18.04 4.17 44.17
C PRO A 168 -17.93 5.54 43.49
N SER A 169 -18.97 5.96 42.78
CA SER A 169 -19.11 7.30 42.19
C SER A 169 -19.66 8.33 43.19
N ARG A 170 -20.08 7.89 44.36
CA ARG A 170 -20.53 8.70 45.53
C ARG A 170 -19.84 8.22 46.79
N VAL A 171 -19.40 9.13 47.62
CA VAL A 171 -18.79 8.85 48.91
C VAL A 171 -19.57 9.55 50.00
N GLU A 172 -19.99 8.80 51.03
CA GLU A 172 -20.77 9.29 52.16
C GLU A 172 -19.88 9.42 53.39
N PHE A 173 -20.01 10.50 54.11
CA PHE A 173 -19.25 10.84 55.33
C PHE A 173 -20.18 10.96 56.53
N VAL A 174 -19.68 10.55 57.69
CA VAL A 174 -20.38 10.74 58.98
C VAL A 174 -20.26 12.19 59.45
N ALA A 175 -21.23 12.64 60.30
CA ALA A 175 -21.27 14.02 60.81
C ALA A 175 -20.04 14.38 61.67
N THR A 176 -19.44 13.41 62.34
CA THR A 176 -18.27 13.64 63.24
C THR A 176 -16.99 13.98 62.46
N GLY A 177 -17.03 13.97 61.14
CA GLY A 177 -15.86 14.18 60.28
C GLY A 177 -15.00 12.94 60.18
N GLU A 178 -14.43 12.74 59.00
CA GLU A 178 -13.51 11.64 58.72
C GLU A 178 -12.72 11.90 57.43
N THR A 179 -11.68 11.07 57.18
CA THR A 179 -10.95 11.02 55.91
C THR A 179 -11.30 9.73 55.22
N LYS A 180 -11.68 9.84 53.94
CA LYS A 180 -11.93 8.66 53.09
C LYS A 180 -11.03 8.64 51.86
N THR A 181 -10.68 7.42 51.47
CA THR A 181 -9.88 7.13 50.26
C THR A 181 -10.81 6.89 49.09
N LEU A 182 -10.53 7.56 47.98
CA LEU A 182 -11.21 7.35 46.71
C LEU A 182 -10.54 6.18 45.97
N SER A 183 -11.33 5.24 45.45
CA SER A 183 -10.85 4.19 44.60
C SER A 183 -10.89 4.65 43.14
N ILE A 184 -9.75 5.06 42.60
CA ILE A 184 -9.61 5.64 41.26
C ILE A 184 -8.74 4.72 40.41
N SER A 185 -9.25 4.35 39.24
CA SER A 185 -8.49 3.69 38.18
C SER A 185 -8.23 4.67 37.04
N SER A 186 -6.97 5.00 36.81
CA SER A 186 -6.51 5.93 35.78
C SER A 186 -5.43 5.29 34.94
N THR A 187 -5.75 4.95 33.68
CA THR A 187 -4.84 4.20 32.80
C THR A 187 -4.89 4.71 31.37
N LYS A 188 -3.85 4.40 30.59
CA LYS A 188 -3.83 4.48 29.12
C LYS A 188 -3.43 3.17 28.50
N GLN A 189 -4.11 2.81 27.42
CA GLN A 189 -3.81 1.65 26.58
C GLN A 189 -3.20 2.12 25.27
N LYS A 190 -1.98 1.67 24.96
CA LYS A 190 -1.35 1.87 23.65
C LYS A 190 -1.98 0.97 22.63
N THR A 191 -2.22 1.49 21.42
CA THR A 191 -2.58 0.71 20.25
C THR A 191 -1.56 0.94 19.11
N VAL A 192 -1.27 -0.11 18.37
CA VAL A 192 -0.43 -0.10 17.17
C VAL A 192 -1.28 -0.63 16.03
N ASN A 193 -1.45 0.15 14.97
CA ASN A 193 -2.34 -0.16 13.86
C ASN A 193 -3.76 -0.57 14.32
N GLY A 194 -4.27 0.08 15.37
CA GLY A 194 -5.59 -0.19 15.93
C GLY A 194 -5.71 -1.41 16.85
N LYS A 195 -4.62 -2.15 17.08
CA LYS A 195 -4.59 -3.32 18.00
C LYS A 195 -3.89 -2.95 19.31
N ASN A 196 -4.40 -3.45 20.44
CA ASN A 196 -3.75 -3.24 21.74
C ASN A 196 -2.32 -3.77 21.73
N SER A 197 -1.41 -2.97 22.25
CA SER A 197 0.02 -3.26 22.35
C SER A 197 0.49 -3.10 23.80
N GLY A 198 0.85 -4.22 24.41
CA GLY A 198 1.20 -4.29 25.83
C GLY A 198 -0.01 -4.14 26.77
N SER A 199 0.27 -4.10 28.08
CA SER A 199 -0.74 -3.86 29.11
C SER A 199 -1.02 -2.38 29.29
N PRO A 200 -2.24 -1.99 29.80
CA PRO A 200 -2.51 -0.62 30.17
C PRO A 200 -1.49 -0.09 31.19
N VAL A 201 -1.10 1.16 31.02
CA VAL A 201 -0.13 1.86 31.89
C VAL A 201 -0.85 2.90 32.73
N ALA A 202 -0.49 3.03 34.01
CA ALA A 202 -1.05 4.05 34.90
C ALA A 202 -0.78 5.46 34.38
N VAL A 203 -1.77 6.34 34.52
CA VAL A 203 -1.69 7.77 34.18
C VAL A 203 -1.90 8.56 35.48
N ASN A 204 -1.05 9.52 35.76
CA ASN A 204 -1.20 10.42 36.88
C ASN A 204 -2.50 11.26 36.75
N TYR A 205 -3.04 11.66 37.86
CA TYR A 205 -4.23 12.50 37.90
C TYR A 205 -4.14 13.51 39.06
N THR A 206 -4.97 14.52 38.99
CA THR A 206 -5.15 15.53 40.05
C THR A 206 -6.59 15.48 40.53
N THR A 207 -6.81 15.74 41.82
CA THR A 207 -8.14 15.80 42.43
C THR A 207 -8.38 17.22 42.99
N THR A 208 -9.50 17.81 42.60
CA THR A 208 -10.00 19.08 43.14
C THR A 208 -11.27 18.79 43.89
N VAL A 209 -11.29 19.14 45.18
CA VAL A 209 -12.44 18.96 46.08
C VAL A 209 -13.13 20.30 46.25
N SER A 210 -14.47 20.30 46.21
CA SER A 210 -15.33 21.47 46.44
C SER A 210 -16.54 21.10 47.29
N GLY A 211 -17.11 22.08 47.94
CA GLY A 211 -18.23 21.96 48.88
C GLY A 211 -17.83 22.35 50.30
N THR A 212 -18.75 23.00 51.01
CA THR A 212 -18.51 23.45 52.38
C THR A 212 -18.16 22.27 53.30
N GLY A 213 -17.00 22.38 53.97
CA GLY A 213 -16.51 21.36 54.90
C GLY A 213 -15.85 20.15 54.28
N PHE A 214 -15.65 20.13 52.95
CA PHE A 214 -14.86 19.14 52.28
C PHE A 214 -13.54 19.74 51.80
N SER A 215 -12.48 18.98 51.89
CA SER A 215 -11.15 19.35 51.40
C SER A 215 -10.39 18.13 50.85
N LYS A 216 -9.41 18.39 50.01
CA LYS A 216 -8.46 17.35 49.60
C LYS A 216 -7.58 16.99 50.81
N GLY A 217 -7.35 15.69 51.02
CA GLY A 217 -6.42 15.22 52.02
C GLY A 217 -4.96 15.32 51.52
N THR A 218 -4.08 14.55 52.16
CA THR A 218 -2.62 14.56 51.85
C THR A 218 -2.24 13.91 50.51
N THR A 219 -3.14 13.13 49.93
CA THR A 219 -2.92 12.44 48.65
C THR A 219 -3.98 12.80 47.64
N GLU A 220 -3.72 12.56 46.35
CA GLU A 220 -4.68 12.79 45.24
C GLU A 220 -5.93 11.90 45.31
N TYR A 221 -5.91 10.86 46.12
CA TYR A 221 -7.02 9.93 46.29
C TYR A 221 -7.66 10.00 47.69
N SER A 222 -7.44 11.07 48.47
CA SER A 222 -8.07 11.24 49.80
C SER A 222 -8.89 12.51 49.89
N VAL A 223 -10.05 12.40 50.54
CA VAL A 223 -10.96 13.49 50.82
C VAL A 223 -11.22 13.54 52.34
N VAL A 224 -11.14 14.73 52.91
CA VAL A 224 -11.44 15.01 54.30
C VAL A 224 -12.78 15.72 54.40
N ALA A 225 -13.67 15.22 55.24
CA ALA A 225 -14.87 15.95 55.70
C ALA A 225 -14.64 16.45 57.15
N ALA A 226 -14.76 17.74 57.34
CA ALA A 226 -14.72 18.32 58.68
C ALA A 226 -15.98 17.95 59.48
N VAL A 227 -15.98 18.17 60.83
CA VAL A 227 -17.16 17.98 61.65
C VAL A 227 -18.34 18.83 61.12
N ASN A 228 -19.53 18.23 61.03
CA ASN A 228 -20.76 18.89 60.64
C ASN A 228 -21.71 18.97 61.86
N THR A 229 -21.97 20.16 62.29
CA THR A 229 -22.93 20.45 63.41
C THR A 229 -24.28 20.98 62.90
N GLY A 230 -24.42 21.10 61.55
CA GLY A 230 -25.62 21.61 60.88
C GLY A 230 -26.36 20.56 60.08
N THR A 231 -27.10 21.03 59.09
CA THR A 231 -27.84 20.16 58.14
C THR A 231 -26.88 19.30 57.29
N ALA A 232 -27.43 18.24 56.70
CA ALA A 232 -26.67 17.44 55.71
C ALA A 232 -26.13 18.33 54.60
N ARG A 233 -24.93 18.03 54.13
CA ARG A 233 -24.25 18.81 53.07
C ARG A 233 -23.67 17.93 51.95
N GLU A 234 -23.52 18.54 50.82
CA GLU A 234 -22.99 17.88 49.61
C GLU A 234 -21.76 18.65 49.09
N GLY A 235 -20.95 17.92 48.35
CA GLY A 235 -19.77 18.43 47.67
C GLY A 235 -19.39 17.54 46.47
N SER A 236 -18.25 17.80 45.91
CA SER A 236 -17.72 16.99 44.81
C SER A 236 -16.20 16.89 44.82
N ALA A 237 -15.68 15.79 44.36
CA ALA A 237 -14.28 15.60 44.01
C ALA A 237 -14.18 15.42 42.51
N VAL A 238 -13.56 16.37 41.82
CA VAL A 238 -13.29 16.29 40.36
C VAL A 238 -11.90 15.74 40.17
N VAL A 239 -11.82 14.59 39.50
CA VAL A 239 -10.56 13.90 39.15
C VAL A 239 -10.28 14.11 37.68
N LYS A 240 -9.08 14.60 37.34
CA LYS A 240 -8.64 14.87 35.97
C LYS A 240 -7.32 14.20 35.71
N GLN A 241 -7.23 13.43 34.61
CA GLN A 241 -5.96 12.86 34.18
C GLN A 241 -4.96 13.95 33.75
N SER A 242 -3.67 13.73 34.03
CA SER A 242 -2.57 14.61 33.59
C SER A 242 -2.30 14.51 32.06
N GLU A 243 -2.70 13.40 31.45
CA GLU A 243 -2.62 13.17 30.03
C GLU A 243 -4.02 12.87 29.48
N GLY A 244 -4.26 13.23 28.22
CA GLY A 244 -5.58 13.08 27.60
C GLY A 244 -6.58 14.12 28.12
N THR A 245 -7.87 13.83 27.93
CA THR A 245 -8.97 14.78 28.28
C THR A 245 -9.95 14.20 29.28
N LYS A 246 -9.67 13.02 29.89
CA LYS A 246 -10.61 12.34 30.77
C LYS A 246 -10.72 13.05 32.14
N GLN A 247 -11.96 13.25 32.53
CA GLN A 247 -12.35 13.82 33.83
C GLN A 247 -13.57 13.07 34.31
N ILE A 248 -13.65 12.84 35.65
CA ILE A 248 -14.83 12.31 36.35
C ILE A 248 -15.14 13.16 37.58
N THR A 249 -16.39 13.12 37.97
CA THR A 249 -16.85 13.77 39.21
C THR A 249 -17.37 12.70 40.16
N ILE A 250 -16.87 12.70 41.39
CA ILE A 250 -17.32 11.84 42.49
C ILE A 250 -18.15 12.73 43.42
N MET A 251 -19.39 12.34 43.69
CA MET A 251 -20.27 13.06 44.59
C MET A 251 -19.86 12.77 46.04
N LEU A 252 -19.86 13.81 46.85
CA LEU A 252 -19.59 13.74 48.29
C LEU A 252 -20.86 14.12 49.04
N SER A 253 -21.20 13.38 50.09
CA SER A 253 -22.31 13.72 50.98
C SER A 253 -21.90 13.50 52.42
N GLN A 254 -22.33 14.37 53.31
CA GLN A 254 -22.11 14.21 54.73
C GLN A 254 -23.42 14.34 55.50
N ALA A 255 -23.64 13.43 56.46
CA ALA A 255 -24.81 13.43 57.33
C ALA A 255 -24.94 14.73 58.13
N ALA A 256 -26.17 15.06 58.47
CA ALA A 256 -26.46 16.17 59.46
C ALA A 256 -25.86 15.88 60.83
N GLY A 257 -25.37 16.90 61.47
CA GLY A 257 -25.00 16.81 62.88
C GLY A 257 -26.22 16.59 63.77
N THR A 258 -26.07 15.82 64.84
CA THR A 258 -27.08 15.75 65.87
C THR A 258 -27.01 17.03 66.69
N SER A 259 -28.08 17.83 66.66
CA SER A 259 -28.22 18.92 67.62
C SER A 259 -28.19 18.36 69.05
N ALA A 260 -27.25 18.80 69.84
CA ALA A 260 -27.26 18.49 71.29
C ALA A 260 -28.43 19.18 71.98
#